data_102242d6d9f02734ceac5ebcd5fee034
#
_entry.id   102242d6d9f02734ceac5ebcd5fee034
#
_cell.length_a   1.000
_cell.length_b   1.000
_cell.length_c   1.000
_cell.angle_alpha   90.00
_cell.angle_beta   90.00
_cell.angle_gamma   90.00
#
_symmetry.space_group_name_H-M   'P 1'
#
loop_
_entity.id
_entity.type
_entity.pdbx_description
1 polymer ?
#
loop_
_entity_poly.entity_id
_entity_poly.type
_entity_poly.pdbx_seq_one_letter_code
_entity_poly.pdbx_strand_id
1 'polypeptide(L)'
;GTKFLYKADTIVFDEFGRRLDSESSSLQLGDVKPFSVMMNAEVNNIENMEGYGLPKIYNSIPLFKAVDLCYNILYGDLDKGQKLVFLNELLACIQKDEDGKPYLTAQQKELFILLGDSSGKLPEEKTLVQEYNPEIRVDQITKAFELVLSLLSMEFGYGSKKYTFENGQIKTATEYIGTKQDAMQELNKQRKQATDYIEDII
;
A
#
# COMPACT_ATOMS: atom_id res chain seq x y z
N GLY A 1 -29.40 35.66 -18.94
CA GLY A 1 -28.63 34.48 -18.57
C GLY A 1 -27.74 34.09 -19.73
N THR A 2 -26.55 33.66 -19.44
CA THR A 2 -25.57 33.16 -20.45
C THR A 2 -26.08 31.82 -20.98
N LYS A 3 -26.38 31.74 -22.28
CA LYS A 3 -26.72 30.48 -22.93
C LYS A 3 -25.41 29.80 -23.37
N PHE A 4 -25.27 28.57 -23.00
CA PHE A 4 -24.19 27.73 -23.50
C PHE A 4 -24.63 27.08 -24.82
N LEU A 5 -23.76 27.11 -25.83
CA LEU A 5 -23.97 26.44 -27.10
C LEU A 5 -22.97 25.29 -27.19
N TYR A 6 -23.47 24.09 -27.42
CA TYR A 6 -22.65 22.89 -27.51
C TYR A 6 -22.35 22.57 -28.98
N LYS A 7 -21.15 22.08 -29.19
CA LYS A 7 -20.63 21.65 -30.49
C LYS A 7 -19.89 20.33 -30.27
N ALA A 8 -20.19 19.34 -31.09
CA ALA A 8 -19.46 18.09 -31.12
C ALA A 8 -18.50 18.08 -32.32
N ASP A 9 -17.23 17.99 -32.08
CA ASP A 9 -16.18 17.85 -33.07
C ASP A 9 -15.66 16.41 -33.07
N THR A 10 -15.83 15.70 -34.15
CA THR A 10 -15.21 14.39 -34.39
C THR A 10 -13.89 14.59 -35.12
N ILE A 11 -12.79 14.26 -34.46
CA ILE A 11 -11.45 14.37 -35.03
C ILE A 11 -10.92 12.95 -35.26
N VAL A 12 -10.62 12.64 -36.53
CA VAL A 12 -10.07 11.34 -36.91
C VAL A 12 -8.56 11.48 -37.08
N PHE A 13 -7.83 10.51 -36.56
CA PHE A 13 -6.37 10.44 -36.68
C PHE A 13 -5.99 9.18 -37.44
N ASP A 14 -4.90 9.24 -38.21
CA ASP A 14 -4.29 8.08 -38.86
C ASP A 14 -3.54 7.20 -37.82
N GLU A 15 -3.00 6.07 -38.26
CA GLU A 15 -2.20 5.16 -37.43
C GLU A 15 -0.91 5.78 -36.88
N PHE A 16 -0.49 6.93 -37.41
CA PHE A 16 0.68 7.70 -36.98
C PHE A 16 0.30 8.88 -36.09
N GLY A 17 -0.98 9.02 -35.72
CA GLY A 17 -1.48 10.12 -34.90
C GLY A 17 -1.61 11.46 -35.62
N ARG A 18 -1.64 11.48 -36.96
CA ARG A 18 -1.86 12.69 -37.75
C ARG A 18 -3.35 12.89 -37.97
N ARG A 19 -3.82 14.10 -37.81
CA ARG A 19 -5.23 14.46 -38.00
C ARG A 19 -5.61 14.34 -39.46
N LEU A 20 -6.73 13.64 -39.71
CA LEU A 20 -7.36 13.50 -41.03
C LEU A 20 -8.50 14.50 -41.14
N ASP A 21 -8.24 15.68 -41.69
CA ASP A 21 -9.25 16.74 -41.83
C ASP A 21 -10.40 16.37 -42.75
N SER A 22 -10.16 15.51 -43.75
CA SER A 22 -11.18 15.03 -44.68
C SER A 22 -12.26 14.14 -44.05
N GLU A 23 -11.92 13.49 -42.94
CA GLU A 23 -12.81 12.60 -42.22
C GLU A 23 -13.32 13.22 -40.91
N SER A 24 -12.77 14.38 -40.54
CA SER A 24 -13.20 15.14 -39.38
C SER A 24 -14.48 15.90 -39.64
N SER A 25 -15.42 15.87 -38.71
CA SER A 25 -16.72 16.53 -38.85
C SER A 25 -17.06 17.36 -37.62
N SER A 26 -17.93 18.33 -37.78
CA SER A 26 -18.40 19.20 -36.70
C SER A 26 -19.91 19.29 -36.74
N LEU A 27 -20.57 18.99 -35.64
CA LEU A 27 -22.01 19.06 -35.48
C LEU A 27 -22.37 20.14 -34.45
N GLN A 28 -23.22 21.09 -34.81
CA GLN A 28 -23.77 22.09 -33.90
C GLN A 28 -24.96 21.46 -33.16
N LEU A 29 -24.89 21.39 -31.86
CA LEU A 29 -25.91 20.77 -31.00
C LEU A 29 -26.86 21.78 -30.37
N GLY A 30 -26.58 23.08 -30.55
CA GLY A 30 -27.37 24.14 -29.93
C GLY A 30 -27.21 24.19 -28.42
N ASP A 31 -28.31 24.25 -27.70
CA ASP A 31 -28.37 24.32 -26.23
C ASP A 31 -28.54 22.94 -25.55
N VAL A 32 -28.58 21.88 -26.35
CA VAL A 32 -28.67 20.49 -25.85
C VAL A 32 -27.28 19.97 -25.47
N LYS A 33 -27.09 19.65 -24.19
CA LYS A 33 -25.87 19.02 -23.68
C LYS A 33 -25.81 17.56 -24.14
N PRO A 34 -24.83 17.17 -24.99
CA PRO A 34 -24.83 15.85 -25.62
C PRO A 34 -24.25 14.72 -24.75
N PHE A 35 -23.72 15.06 -23.60
CA PHE A 35 -23.11 14.11 -22.69
C PHE A 35 -23.20 14.60 -21.24
N SER A 36 -23.15 13.67 -20.34
CA SER A 36 -22.93 13.95 -18.93
C SER A 36 -21.66 13.27 -18.44
N VAL A 37 -21.05 13.81 -17.41
CA VAL A 37 -19.81 13.28 -16.82
C VAL A 37 -20.09 12.92 -15.37
N MET A 38 -19.99 11.63 -15.07
CA MET A 38 -20.04 11.17 -13.68
C MET A 38 -18.69 11.44 -13.01
N MET A 39 -18.70 12.26 -11.98
CA MET A 39 -17.50 12.56 -11.19
C MET A 39 -17.61 11.92 -9.80
N ASN A 40 -16.46 11.57 -9.24
CA ASN A 40 -16.38 11.16 -7.85
C ASN A 40 -16.78 12.32 -6.93
N ALA A 41 -17.36 12.00 -5.77
CA ALA A 41 -17.80 13.00 -4.79
C ALA A 41 -16.65 13.65 -4.02
N GLU A 42 -15.40 13.22 -4.27
CA GLU A 42 -14.22 13.80 -3.64
C GLU A 42 -13.90 15.18 -4.19
N VAL A 43 -13.56 16.09 -3.26
CA VAL A 43 -13.15 17.44 -3.64
C VAL A 43 -11.80 17.40 -4.32
N ASN A 44 -11.73 17.91 -5.55
CA ASN A 44 -10.47 18.02 -6.27
C ASN A 44 -9.70 19.26 -5.78
N ASN A 45 -8.56 19.03 -5.18
CA ASN A 45 -7.65 20.04 -4.65
C ASN A 45 -6.38 20.23 -5.53
N ILE A 46 -6.39 19.67 -6.74
CA ILE A 46 -5.27 19.81 -7.68
C ILE A 46 -5.45 21.10 -8.45
N GLU A 47 -4.43 21.95 -8.39
CA GLU A 47 -4.38 23.21 -9.11
C GLU A 47 -4.50 23.00 -10.63
N ASN A 48 -5.29 23.83 -11.30
CA ASN A 48 -5.61 23.77 -12.73
C ASN A 48 -6.35 22.50 -13.20
N MET A 49 -6.98 21.78 -12.27
CA MET A 49 -7.83 20.62 -12.57
C MET A 49 -9.24 20.78 -11.98
N GLU A 50 -9.68 22.02 -11.80
CA GLU A 50 -11.05 22.32 -11.33
C GLU A 50 -12.06 21.74 -12.34
N GLY A 51 -13.11 21.09 -11.81
CA GLY A 51 -14.15 20.48 -12.64
C GLY A 51 -13.87 19.02 -13.04
N TYR A 52 -12.72 18.46 -12.68
CA TYR A 52 -12.45 17.03 -12.81
C TYR A 52 -12.66 16.32 -11.48
N GLY A 53 -13.14 15.06 -11.54
CA GLY A 53 -13.26 14.22 -10.35
C GLY A 53 -11.89 13.76 -9.84
N LEU A 54 -11.72 13.72 -8.52
CA LEU A 54 -10.53 13.17 -7.90
C LEU A 54 -10.71 11.67 -7.62
N PRO A 55 -9.74 10.80 -7.94
CA PRO A 55 -9.81 9.41 -7.52
C PRO A 55 -9.87 9.30 -6.00
N LYS A 56 -10.78 8.47 -5.48
CA LYS A 56 -10.97 8.31 -4.03
C LYS A 56 -9.68 7.91 -3.28
N ILE A 57 -8.80 7.18 -3.94
CA ILE A 57 -7.53 6.72 -3.36
C ILE A 57 -6.43 7.79 -3.35
N TYR A 58 -6.60 8.92 -4.05
CA TYR A 58 -5.53 9.89 -4.25
C TYR A 58 -4.98 10.45 -2.94
N ASN A 59 -5.86 10.90 -2.06
CA ASN A 59 -5.47 11.45 -0.76
C ASN A 59 -4.96 10.38 0.20
N SER A 60 -5.30 9.11 -0.04
CA SER A 60 -4.90 7.96 0.79
C SER A 60 -3.56 7.34 0.39
N ILE A 61 -2.92 7.82 -0.70
CA ILE A 61 -1.62 7.26 -1.17
C ILE A 61 -0.56 7.18 -0.05
N PRO A 62 -0.38 8.21 0.81
CA PRO A 62 0.59 8.11 1.90
C PRO A 62 0.28 7.00 2.91
N LEU A 63 -1.02 6.73 3.16
CA LEU A 63 -1.46 5.65 4.05
C LEU A 63 -1.21 4.28 3.44
N PHE A 64 -1.42 4.11 2.12
CA PHE A 64 -1.05 2.87 1.42
C PHE A 64 0.45 2.59 1.52
N LYS A 65 1.30 3.62 1.35
CA LYS A 65 2.75 3.49 1.54
C LYS A 65 3.11 3.09 2.98
N ALA A 66 2.37 3.57 3.97
CA ALA A 66 2.57 3.18 5.37
C ALA A 66 2.17 1.72 5.62
N VAL A 67 1.09 1.22 4.98
CA VAL A 67 0.70 -0.19 4.99
C VAL A 67 1.82 -1.07 4.41
N ASP A 68 2.33 -0.70 3.22
CA ASP A 68 3.45 -1.42 2.58
C ASP A 68 4.69 -1.44 3.46
N LEU A 69 5.00 -0.31 4.13
CA LEU A 69 6.14 -0.23 5.04
C LEU A 69 5.98 -1.18 6.23
N CYS A 70 4.81 -1.22 6.86
CA CYS A 70 4.53 -2.14 7.97
C CYS A 70 4.67 -3.60 7.52
N TYR A 71 4.17 -3.95 6.34
CA TYR A 71 4.30 -5.28 5.76
C TYR A 71 5.77 -5.63 5.50
N ASN A 72 6.53 -4.73 4.90
CA ASN A 72 7.95 -4.93 4.61
C ASN A 72 8.79 -5.08 5.87
N ILE A 73 8.47 -4.34 6.95
CA ILE A 73 9.13 -4.49 8.24
C ILE A 73 8.83 -5.86 8.83
N LEU A 74 7.56 -6.30 8.82
CA LEU A 74 7.18 -7.63 9.30
C LEU A 74 7.91 -8.73 8.53
N TYR A 75 7.88 -8.65 7.20
CA TYR A 75 8.59 -9.60 6.35
C TYR A 75 10.09 -9.62 6.63
N GLY A 76 10.71 -8.44 6.74
CA GLY A 76 12.13 -8.32 7.06
C GLY A 76 12.52 -8.85 8.44
N ASP A 77 11.65 -8.65 9.45
CA ASP A 77 11.88 -9.18 10.81
C ASP A 77 11.74 -10.71 10.81
N LEU A 78 10.79 -11.27 10.05
CA LEU A 78 10.63 -12.72 9.91
C LEU A 78 11.80 -13.36 9.13
N ASP A 79 12.21 -12.74 8.02
CA ASP A 79 13.31 -13.23 7.16
C ASP A 79 14.66 -13.18 7.90
N LYS A 80 14.93 -12.07 8.63
CA LYS A 80 16.19 -11.85 9.35
C LYS A 80 16.16 -12.31 10.80
N GLY A 81 14.98 -12.67 11.32
CA GLY A 81 14.78 -13.13 12.69
C GLY A 81 15.26 -14.56 12.93
N GLN A 82 16.00 -15.15 11.99
CA GLN A 82 16.55 -16.48 12.16
C GLN A 82 17.60 -16.49 13.28
N LYS A 83 17.57 -17.55 14.06
CA LYS A 83 18.58 -17.80 15.08
C LYS A 83 19.93 -18.02 14.40
N LEU A 84 20.92 -17.26 14.80
CA LEU A 84 22.30 -17.41 14.34
C LEU A 84 23.22 -17.75 15.50
N VAL A 85 24.20 -18.63 15.26
CA VAL A 85 25.22 -18.97 16.22
C VAL A 85 26.59 -18.59 15.66
N PHE A 86 27.24 -17.64 16.29
CA PHE A 86 28.60 -17.25 15.94
C PHE A 86 29.56 -18.19 16.63
N LEU A 87 30.37 -18.90 15.83
CA LEU A 87 31.41 -19.81 16.31
C LEU A 87 32.79 -19.23 16.02
N ASN A 88 33.67 -19.30 17.00
CA ASN A 88 35.06 -19.02 16.73
C ASN A 88 35.66 -20.12 15.80
N GLU A 89 36.42 -19.69 14.81
CA GLU A 89 37.07 -20.59 13.79
C GLU A 89 37.85 -21.74 14.44
N LEU A 90 38.41 -21.51 15.62
CA LEU A 90 39.13 -22.54 16.38
C LEU A 90 38.25 -23.68 16.88
N LEU A 91 36.97 -23.44 17.11
CA LEU A 91 35.98 -24.46 17.47
C LEU A 91 35.42 -25.21 16.26
N ALA A 92 35.49 -24.60 15.09
CA ALA A 92 34.99 -25.17 13.85
C ALA A 92 35.92 -26.26 13.27
N CYS A 93 36.71 -26.93 14.11
CA CYS A 93 37.59 -28.04 13.73
C CYS A 93 36.88 -29.27 13.13
N ILE A 94 35.66 -29.12 12.66
CA ILE A 94 34.77 -30.22 12.30
C ILE A 94 35.06 -30.71 10.87
N GLN A 95 35.39 -29.83 9.96
CA GLN A 95 35.81 -30.22 8.57
C GLN A 95 36.85 -29.24 8.06
N LYS A 96 37.85 -29.75 7.39
CA LYS A 96 38.91 -28.97 6.76
C LYS A 96 38.94 -29.28 5.27
N ASP A 97 39.14 -28.28 4.43
CA ASP A 97 39.37 -28.43 3.01
C ASP A 97 40.79 -29.00 2.74
N GLU A 98 41.12 -29.19 1.46
CA GLU A 98 42.45 -29.71 1.04
C GLU A 98 43.58 -28.77 1.48
N ASP A 99 43.32 -27.49 1.70
CA ASP A 99 44.27 -26.49 2.17
C ASP A 99 44.32 -26.38 3.71
N GLY A 100 43.54 -27.22 4.43
CA GLY A 100 43.50 -27.26 5.89
C GLY A 100 42.66 -26.14 6.54
N LYS A 101 41.90 -25.40 5.75
CA LYS A 101 40.99 -24.32 6.28
C LYS A 101 39.67 -24.92 6.73
N PRO A 102 39.17 -24.52 7.90
CA PRO A 102 37.87 -24.96 8.36
C PRO A 102 36.76 -24.44 7.45
N TYR A 103 35.82 -25.31 7.09
CA TYR A 103 34.64 -24.93 6.33
C TYR A 103 33.33 -25.46 6.96
N LEU A 104 32.23 -24.80 6.67
CA LEU A 104 30.91 -25.24 7.05
C LEU A 104 30.17 -25.80 5.83
N THR A 105 29.43 -26.87 6.04
CA THR A 105 28.52 -27.41 5.00
C THR A 105 27.39 -26.42 4.72
N ALA A 106 26.69 -26.57 3.59
CA ALA A 106 25.59 -25.68 3.22
C ALA A 106 24.51 -25.58 4.32
N GLN A 107 24.14 -26.70 4.92
CA GLN A 107 23.18 -26.75 6.03
C GLN A 107 23.69 -26.08 7.31
N GLN A 108 24.98 -26.18 7.58
CA GLN A 108 25.57 -25.53 8.75
C GLN A 108 25.69 -24.01 8.57
N LYS A 109 25.89 -23.53 7.33
CA LYS A 109 25.95 -22.09 7.02
C LYS A 109 24.63 -21.34 7.27
N GLU A 110 23.50 -22.03 7.31
CA GLU A 110 22.22 -21.43 7.63
C GLU A 110 22.12 -21.03 9.12
N LEU A 111 22.81 -21.74 9.99
CA LEU A 111 22.73 -21.52 11.45
C LEU A 111 24.05 -20.94 12.02
N PHE A 112 25.19 -21.31 11.47
CA PHE A 112 26.51 -20.99 12.04
C PHE A 112 27.26 -19.98 11.16
N ILE A 113 27.81 -18.97 11.81
CA ILE A 113 28.72 -17.99 11.20
C ILE A 113 30.08 -18.15 11.88
N LEU A 114 31.10 -18.42 11.08
CA LEU A 114 32.46 -18.47 11.57
C LEU A 114 33.01 -17.05 11.76
N LEU A 115 33.41 -16.74 12.98
CA LEU A 115 34.12 -15.52 13.31
C LEU A 115 35.59 -15.91 13.57
N GLY A 116 36.50 -15.54 12.68
CA GLY A 116 37.90 -15.82 12.83
C GLY A 116 38.77 -14.63 12.48
N ASP A 117 39.84 -14.49 13.25
CA ASP A 117 41.06 -13.81 12.81
C ASP A 117 42.06 -14.89 12.48
N SER A 118 42.54 -14.90 11.23
CA SER A 118 43.54 -15.86 10.70
C SER A 118 44.88 -15.83 11.48
N SER A 119 44.98 -14.97 12.49
CA SER A 119 46.21 -14.82 13.30
C SER A 119 46.41 -15.88 14.39
N GLY A 120 45.45 -16.77 14.61
CA GLY A 120 45.55 -17.89 15.57
C GLY A 120 45.65 -17.47 17.05
N LYS A 121 45.52 -16.20 17.37
CA LYS A 121 45.52 -15.72 18.75
C LYS A 121 44.10 -15.68 19.28
N LEU A 122 43.81 -16.46 20.33
CA LEU A 122 42.59 -16.33 21.12
C LEU A 122 42.56 -14.95 21.78
N PRO A 123 41.51 -14.16 21.58
CA PRO A 123 41.31 -12.99 22.40
C PRO A 123 41.02 -13.44 23.83
N GLU A 124 41.73 -12.89 24.82
CA GLU A 124 41.70 -13.31 26.21
C GLU A 124 40.34 -13.27 26.93
N GLU A 125 39.29 -12.68 26.30
CA GLU A 125 37.98 -12.50 26.94
C GLU A 125 36.77 -12.72 26.04
N LYS A 126 36.88 -13.36 24.89
CA LYS A 126 35.71 -13.54 24.00
C LYS A 126 35.14 -14.94 24.11
N THR A 127 33.83 -14.98 24.36
CA THR A 127 33.00 -16.17 24.30
C THR A 127 33.24 -16.92 22.96
N LEU A 128 33.68 -18.16 23.05
CA LEU A 128 33.97 -19.02 21.88
C LEU A 128 32.72 -19.30 21.02
N VAL A 129 31.55 -19.15 21.63
CA VAL A 129 30.25 -19.33 21.00
C VAL A 129 29.36 -18.15 21.43
N GLN A 130 28.81 -17.44 20.50
CA GLN A 130 27.83 -16.39 20.75
C GLN A 130 26.55 -16.70 19.99
N GLU A 131 25.47 -16.81 20.75
CA GLU A 131 24.13 -17.01 20.19
C GLU A 131 23.49 -15.64 19.92
N TYR A 132 22.95 -15.46 18.73
CA TYR A 132 22.11 -14.34 18.33
C TYR A 132 20.71 -14.86 18.06
N ASN A 133 19.77 -14.49 18.93
CA ASN A 133 18.38 -14.86 18.85
C ASN A 133 17.52 -13.60 19.00
N PRO A 134 17.32 -12.84 17.93
CA PRO A 134 16.55 -11.60 18.01
C PRO A 134 15.08 -11.89 18.32
N GLU A 135 14.49 -11.09 19.20
CA GLU A 135 13.04 -11.10 19.38
C GLU A 135 12.37 -10.49 18.16
N ILE A 136 11.43 -11.23 17.56
CA ILE A 136 10.60 -10.73 16.47
C ILE A 136 9.54 -9.80 17.07
N ARG A 137 9.50 -8.56 16.62
CA ARG A 137 8.63 -7.50 17.16
C ARG A 137 7.19 -7.58 16.63
N VAL A 138 6.61 -8.77 16.57
CA VAL A 138 5.28 -9.00 15.98
C VAL A 138 4.22 -8.10 16.60
N ASP A 139 4.18 -8.01 17.93
CA ASP A 139 3.15 -7.23 18.64
C ASP A 139 3.23 -5.73 18.34
N GLN A 140 4.44 -5.16 18.30
CA GLN A 140 4.63 -3.76 17.98
C GLN A 140 4.26 -3.46 16.52
N ILE A 141 4.65 -4.34 15.62
CA ILE A 141 4.34 -4.20 14.19
C ILE A 141 2.84 -4.35 13.95
N THR A 142 2.19 -5.32 14.60
CA THR A 142 0.73 -5.50 14.52
C THR A 142 -0.02 -4.26 14.99
N LYS A 143 0.36 -3.69 16.13
CA LYS A 143 -0.24 -2.44 16.63
C LYS A 143 -0.05 -1.26 15.68
N ALA A 144 1.13 -1.12 15.09
CA ALA A 144 1.41 -0.09 14.09
C ALA A 144 0.56 -0.30 12.84
N PHE A 145 0.44 -1.53 12.38
CA PHE A 145 -0.37 -1.92 11.23
C PHE A 145 -1.85 -1.63 11.45
N GLU A 146 -2.39 -1.99 12.63
CA GLU A 146 -3.77 -1.69 13.02
C GLU A 146 -4.05 -0.18 13.07
N LEU A 147 -3.11 0.61 13.58
CA LEU A 147 -3.24 2.06 13.57
C LEU A 147 -3.35 2.60 12.14
N VAL A 148 -2.46 2.18 11.25
CA VAL A 148 -2.47 2.64 9.84
C VAL A 148 -3.74 2.19 9.13
N LEU A 149 -4.21 0.95 9.35
CA LEU A 149 -5.46 0.45 8.79
C LEU A 149 -6.68 1.20 9.34
N SER A 150 -6.66 1.57 10.61
CA SER A 150 -7.70 2.39 11.23
C SER A 150 -7.77 3.78 10.57
N LEU A 151 -6.62 4.44 10.37
CA LEU A 151 -6.54 5.73 9.68
C LEU A 151 -7.03 5.61 8.23
N LEU A 152 -6.63 4.56 7.52
CA LEU A 152 -7.09 4.29 6.15
C LEU A 152 -8.61 4.08 6.09
N SER A 153 -9.15 3.34 7.07
CA SER A 153 -10.60 3.13 7.20
C SER A 153 -11.37 4.43 7.42
N MET A 154 -10.82 5.31 8.24
CA MET A 154 -11.41 6.65 8.48
C MET A 154 -11.38 7.51 7.23
N GLU A 155 -10.25 7.52 6.51
CA GLU A 155 -10.09 8.28 5.26
C GLU A 155 -11.09 7.83 4.18
N PHE A 156 -11.41 6.53 4.13
CA PHE A 156 -12.45 6.02 3.23
C PHE A 156 -13.89 6.23 3.74
N GLY A 157 -14.06 6.84 4.91
CA GLY A 157 -15.39 7.10 5.47
C GLY A 157 -16.09 5.86 6.04
N TYR A 158 -15.34 4.77 6.32
CA TYR A 158 -15.93 3.54 6.85
C TYR A 158 -15.87 3.44 8.38
N GLY A 159 -15.38 4.49 9.05
CA GLY A 159 -15.11 4.47 10.48
C GLY A 159 -13.81 3.71 10.82
N SER A 160 -13.34 3.85 12.05
CA SER A 160 -12.01 3.37 12.48
C SER A 160 -11.84 1.84 12.55
N LYS A 161 -12.95 1.08 12.57
CA LYS A 161 -12.92 -0.36 12.86
C LYS A 161 -13.12 -1.27 11.63
N LYS A 162 -13.17 -0.72 10.41
CA LYS A 162 -13.48 -1.52 9.21
C LYS A 162 -12.39 -2.52 8.86
N TYR A 163 -11.14 -2.13 9.03
CA TYR A 163 -9.94 -2.90 8.64
C TYR A 163 -9.07 -3.29 9.83
N THR A 164 -9.64 -3.45 11.03
CA THR A 164 -8.89 -3.91 12.20
C THR A 164 -8.87 -5.42 12.28
N PHE A 165 -7.79 -5.99 12.80
CA PHE A 165 -7.68 -7.43 13.06
C PHE A 165 -8.51 -7.88 14.27
N GLU A 166 -8.78 -6.96 15.20
CA GLU A 166 -9.67 -7.24 16.30
C GLU A 166 -11.10 -7.35 15.80
N ASN A 167 -11.67 -8.53 15.86
CA ASN A 167 -13.10 -8.73 15.80
C ASN A 167 -13.72 -8.12 17.06
N GLY A 168 -13.82 -6.79 17.08
CA GLY A 168 -14.51 -6.08 18.15
C GLY A 168 -15.91 -6.64 18.23
N GLN A 169 -16.22 -7.40 19.28
CA GLN A 169 -17.56 -7.83 19.55
C GLN A 169 -18.42 -6.58 19.68
N ILE A 170 -19.32 -6.40 18.72
CA ILE A 170 -20.31 -5.32 18.76
C ILE A 170 -21.20 -5.62 19.96
N LYS A 171 -20.96 -4.89 21.03
CA LYS A 171 -21.61 -5.16 22.33
C LYS A 171 -23.05 -4.66 22.41
N THR A 172 -23.41 -3.68 21.58
CA THR A 172 -24.74 -3.05 21.61
C THR A 172 -25.25 -2.73 20.20
N ALA A 173 -26.58 -2.73 20.03
CA ALA A 173 -27.24 -2.31 18.79
C ALA A 173 -26.87 -0.86 18.41
N THR A 174 -26.71 0.03 19.38
CA THR A 174 -26.32 1.42 19.18
C THR A 174 -24.90 1.54 18.61
N GLU A 175 -23.96 0.77 19.10
CA GLU A 175 -22.59 0.74 18.57
C GLU A 175 -22.56 0.20 17.13
N TYR A 176 -23.38 -0.82 16.84
CA TYR A 176 -23.52 -1.33 15.47
C TYR A 176 -24.08 -0.29 14.51
N ILE A 177 -25.13 0.44 14.91
CA ILE A 177 -25.74 1.51 14.10
C ILE A 177 -24.71 2.61 13.88
N GLY A 178 -23.97 3.03 14.93
CA GLY A 178 -22.92 4.05 14.83
C GLY A 178 -21.83 3.68 13.82
N THR A 179 -21.31 2.45 13.86
CA THR A 179 -20.29 1.99 12.89
C THR A 179 -20.80 1.90 11.46
N LYS A 180 -22.11 1.70 11.27
CA LYS A 180 -22.73 1.68 9.93
C LYS A 180 -23.08 3.09 9.42
N GLN A 181 -23.28 4.04 10.30
CA GLN A 181 -23.69 5.38 9.95
C GLN A 181 -22.65 6.09 9.07
N ASP A 182 -21.37 5.99 9.41
CA ASP A 182 -20.27 6.58 8.63
C ASP A 182 -20.25 6.01 7.21
N ALA A 183 -20.31 4.67 7.09
CA ALA A 183 -20.35 4.00 5.79
C ALA A 183 -21.60 4.36 4.96
N MET A 184 -22.76 4.59 5.62
CA MET A 184 -23.98 5.00 4.95
C MET A 184 -23.91 6.45 4.48
N GLN A 185 -23.28 7.35 5.23
CA GLN A 185 -23.06 8.73 4.81
C GLN A 185 -22.18 8.77 3.55
N GLU A 186 -21.08 8.02 3.54
CA GLU A 186 -20.20 7.94 2.38
C GLU A 186 -20.92 7.34 1.16
N LEU A 187 -21.69 6.27 1.36
CA LEU A 187 -22.51 5.69 0.29
C LEU A 187 -23.53 6.70 -0.27
N ASN A 188 -24.20 7.46 0.59
CA ASN A 188 -25.17 8.47 0.16
C ASN A 188 -24.51 9.60 -0.63
N LYS A 189 -23.30 10.02 -0.25
CA LYS A 189 -22.50 11.01 -0.98
C LYS A 189 -22.23 10.55 -2.41
N GLN A 190 -21.79 9.30 -2.60
CA GLN A 190 -21.53 8.74 -3.93
C GLN A 190 -22.82 8.49 -4.72
N ARG A 191 -23.89 8.05 -4.03
CA ARG A 191 -25.19 7.84 -4.63
C ARG A 191 -25.77 9.13 -5.21
N LYS A 192 -25.60 10.26 -4.51
CA LYS A 192 -26.06 11.56 -5.00
C LYS A 192 -25.40 11.89 -6.34
N GLN A 193 -24.07 11.72 -6.46
CA GLN A 193 -23.35 11.96 -7.72
C GLN A 193 -23.86 11.08 -8.86
N ALA A 194 -24.17 9.81 -8.58
CA ALA A 194 -24.73 8.91 -9.56
C ALA A 194 -26.16 9.34 -9.98
N THR A 195 -26.95 9.82 -9.04
CA THR A 195 -28.31 10.33 -9.31
C THR A 195 -28.25 11.59 -10.19
N ASP A 196 -27.42 12.57 -9.82
CA ASP A 196 -27.23 13.81 -10.56
C ASP A 196 -26.74 13.51 -12.01
N TYR A 197 -25.86 12.50 -12.17
CA TYR A 197 -25.40 12.05 -13.47
C TYR A 197 -26.54 11.45 -14.34
N ILE A 198 -27.40 10.64 -13.72
CA ILE A 198 -28.55 10.04 -14.43
C ILE A 198 -29.58 11.11 -14.81
N GLU A 199 -29.86 12.05 -13.92
CA GLU A 199 -30.77 13.17 -14.18
C GLU A 199 -30.27 14.08 -15.31
N ASP A 200 -28.95 14.22 -15.44
CA ASP A 200 -28.32 15.01 -16.51
C ASP A 200 -28.45 14.33 -17.90
N ILE A 201 -28.68 13.02 -17.94
CA ILE A 201 -28.83 12.26 -19.22
C ILE A 201 -30.27 12.23 -19.71
N ILE A 202 -31.25 12.27 -18.79
CA ILE A 202 -32.67 12.20 -19.09
C ILE A 202 -33.21 13.57 -19.51
#